data_636509f5ab7aaf0241bdd610a8384c09
#
_entry.id   636509f5ab7aaf0241bdd610a8384c09
#
_cell.length_a   1.000
_cell.length_b   1.000
_cell.length_c   1.000
_cell.angle_alpha   90.00
_cell.angle_beta   90.00
_cell.angle_gamma   90.00
#
_symmetry.space_group_name_H-M   'P 1'
#
loop_
_entity.id
_entity.type
_entity.pdbx_description
1 polymer ?
#
loop_
_entity_poly.entity_id
_entity_poly.type
_entity_poly.pdbx_seq_one_letter_code
_entity_poly.pdbx_strand_id
1 'polypeptide(L)'
;MIIGVPKEIKNNENRVGMTPAGVAELVKKGHTVYVQATAGANSGFSDDDYIAVGAKTLPTIEDTYAAADMIVKVKEPITPEYKLIKKGQVVFTYFHFAADKLLTEAMIESGAVCIAYETVEKEDLSLIHISEPTRPRLIS
;
A
#
# COMPACT_ATOMS: atom_id res chain seq x y z
N MET A 1 -10.88 -0.14 10.01
CA MET A 1 -10.08 0.55 8.96
C MET A 1 -10.34 -0.12 7.62
N ILE A 2 -10.38 0.67 6.57
CA ILE A 2 -10.55 0.14 5.23
C ILE A 2 -9.18 0.06 4.57
N ILE A 3 -8.80 -1.13 4.14
CA ILE A 3 -7.49 -1.38 3.56
C ILE A 3 -7.65 -1.72 2.09
N GLY A 4 -6.88 -1.08 1.23
CA GLY A 4 -6.93 -1.32 -0.20
C GLY A 4 -5.63 -1.95 -0.69
N VAL A 5 -5.75 -2.95 -1.56
CA VAL A 5 -4.61 -3.64 -2.14
C VAL A 5 -4.72 -3.49 -3.66
N PRO A 6 -4.06 -2.48 -4.24
CA PRO A 6 -4.15 -2.27 -5.67
C PRO A 6 -3.25 -3.25 -6.42
N LYS A 7 -3.53 -3.43 -7.71
CA LYS A 7 -2.68 -4.21 -8.58
C LYS A 7 -1.41 -3.41 -8.84
N GLU A 8 -0.26 -4.09 -8.77
CA GLU A 8 1.01 -3.43 -9.07
C GLU A 8 1.07 -3.09 -10.56
N ILE A 9 1.48 -1.87 -10.86
CA ILE A 9 1.57 -1.42 -12.24
C ILE A 9 3.00 -1.13 -12.68
N LYS A 10 3.96 -1.26 -11.77
CA LYS A 10 5.36 -1.07 -12.10
C LYS A 10 5.85 -2.23 -12.97
N ASN A 11 6.71 -1.91 -13.95
CA ASN A 11 7.18 -2.91 -14.90
C ASN A 11 7.82 -4.10 -14.21
N ASN A 12 7.49 -5.29 -14.67
CA ASN A 12 8.01 -6.55 -14.14
C ASN A 12 7.66 -6.83 -12.68
N GLU A 13 6.67 -6.15 -12.13
CA GLU A 13 6.24 -6.46 -10.77
C GLU A 13 5.01 -7.37 -10.82
N ASN A 14 5.18 -8.61 -10.38
CA ASN A 14 4.12 -9.61 -10.39
C ASN A 14 3.59 -9.93 -8.99
N ARG A 15 4.23 -9.40 -7.96
CA ARG A 15 3.80 -9.66 -6.59
C ARG A 15 2.62 -8.78 -6.23
N VAL A 16 1.92 -9.17 -5.18
CA VAL A 16 0.78 -8.41 -4.66
C VAL A 16 1.10 -8.03 -3.22
N GLY A 17 0.58 -6.89 -2.77
CA GLY A 17 0.88 -6.35 -1.46
C GLY A 17 0.43 -7.23 -0.30
N MET A 18 -0.58 -8.06 -0.52
CA MET A 18 -1.11 -8.89 0.55
C MET A 18 -1.62 -10.21 0.01
N THR A 19 -1.27 -11.30 0.67
CA THR A 19 -1.76 -12.64 0.29
C THR A 19 -3.15 -12.87 0.87
N PRO A 20 -3.90 -13.87 0.38
CA PRO A 20 -5.18 -14.22 0.99
C PRO A 20 -5.06 -14.54 2.48
N ALA A 21 -3.96 -15.17 2.91
CA ALA A 21 -3.75 -15.46 4.33
C ALA A 21 -3.64 -14.17 5.15
N GLY A 22 -2.92 -13.17 4.63
CA GLY A 22 -2.80 -11.88 5.30
C GLY A 22 -4.14 -11.15 5.36
N VAL A 23 -4.92 -11.23 4.29
CA VAL A 23 -6.25 -10.64 4.23
C VAL A 23 -7.15 -11.29 5.27
N ALA A 24 -7.09 -12.62 5.39
CA ALA A 24 -7.90 -13.35 6.36
C ALA A 24 -7.66 -12.85 7.78
N GLU A 25 -6.40 -12.58 8.13
CA GLU A 25 -6.05 -12.08 9.45
C GLU A 25 -6.65 -10.69 9.70
N LEU A 26 -6.59 -9.82 8.70
CA LEU A 26 -7.15 -8.46 8.85
C LEU A 26 -8.67 -8.48 8.96
N VAL A 27 -9.32 -9.31 8.16
CA VAL A 27 -10.78 -9.43 8.21
C VAL A 27 -11.20 -9.99 9.57
N LYS A 28 -10.45 -10.96 10.09
CA LYS A 28 -10.72 -11.54 11.37
C LYS A 28 -10.64 -10.50 12.48
N LYS A 29 -9.78 -9.51 12.34
CA LYS A 29 -9.62 -8.43 13.31
C LYS A 29 -10.60 -7.28 13.11
N GLY A 30 -11.54 -7.42 12.19
CA GLY A 30 -12.59 -6.43 12.00
C GLY A 30 -12.33 -5.38 10.93
N HIS A 31 -11.27 -5.53 10.16
CA HIS A 31 -10.98 -4.58 9.08
C HIS A 31 -11.71 -4.97 7.80
N THR A 32 -12.00 -3.98 6.96
CA THR A 32 -12.56 -4.23 5.62
C THR A 32 -11.40 -4.17 4.64
N VAL A 33 -11.27 -5.18 3.79
CA VAL A 33 -10.19 -5.24 2.81
C VAL A 33 -10.77 -5.27 1.41
N TYR A 34 -10.33 -4.32 0.57
CA TYR A 34 -10.67 -4.30 -0.85
C TYR A 34 -9.40 -4.66 -1.63
N VAL A 35 -9.54 -5.60 -2.58
CA VAL A 35 -8.44 -6.00 -3.44
C VAL A 35 -8.84 -5.63 -4.86
N GLN A 36 -7.98 -4.94 -5.59
CA GLN A 36 -8.28 -4.62 -6.98
C GLN A 36 -8.40 -5.91 -7.78
N ALA A 37 -9.35 -5.98 -8.69
CA ALA A 37 -9.56 -7.16 -9.52
C ALA A 37 -8.26 -7.56 -10.20
N THR A 38 -7.93 -8.83 -10.18
CA THR A 38 -6.73 -9.45 -10.73
C THR A 38 -5.40 -9.03 -10.07
N ALA A 39 -5.46 -8.34 -8.92
CA ALA A 39 -4.22 -7.89 -8.27
C ALA A 39 -3.27 -9.04 -7.91
N GLY A 40 -3.80 -10.19 -7.53
CA GLY A 40 -2.98 -11.34 -7.15
C GLY A 40 -2.77 -12.36 -8.25
N ALA A 41 -3.30 -12.12 -9.45
CA ALA A 41 -3.31 -13.13 -10.51
C ALA A 41 -1.91 -13.61 -10.89
N ASN A 42 -0.96 -12.69 -10.99
CA ASN A 42 0.41 -13.07 -11.36
C ASN A 42 1.20 -13.72 -10.22
N SER A 43 0.65 -13.71 -9.02
CA SER A 43 1.25 -14.39 -7.87
C SER A 43 0.55 -15.71 -7.56
N GLY A 44 -0.40 -16.11 -8.41
CA GLY A 44 -1.12 -17.35 -8.23
C GLY A 44 -2.36 -17.26 -7.36
N PHE A 45 -2.81 -16.05 -7.03
CA PHE A 45 -4.00 -15.85 -6.22
C PHE A 45 -5.11 -15.26 -7.07
N SER A 46 -6.24 -15.96 -7.17
CA SER A 46 -7.38 -15.47 -7.93
C SER A 46 -8.22 -14.51 -7.09
N ASP A 47 -9.11 -13.77 -7.73
CA ASP A 47 -10.04 -12.93 -7.02
C ASP A 47 -10.89 -13.77 -6.06
N ASP A 48 -11.26 -14.98 -6.47
CA ASP A 48 -12.06 -15.87 -5.62
C ASP A 48 -11.31 -16.26 -4.35
N ASP A 49 -9.99 -16.41 -4.42
CA ASP A 49 -9.19 -16.73 -3.23
C ASP A 49 -9.31 -15.62 -2.19
N TYR A 50 -9.35 -14.37 -2.64
CA TYR A 50 -9.51 -13.24 -1.72
C TYR A 50 -10.94 -13.14 -1.19
N ILE A 51 -11.90 -13.34 -2.05
CA ILE A 51 -13.31 -13.29 -1.65
C ILE A 51 -13.60 -14.39 -0.62
N ALA A 52 -13.02 -15.56 -0.79
CA ALA A 52 -13.23 -16.68 0.11
C ALA A 52 -12.78 -16.38 1.55
N VAL A 53 -11.84 -15.48 1.73
CA VAL A 53 -11.36 -15.11 3.07
C VAL A 53 -11.97 -13.80 3.56
N GLY A 54 -12.96 -13.28 2.85
CA GLY A 54 -13.71 -12.12 3.33
C GLY A 54 -13.37 -10.79 2.70
N ALA A 55 -12.47 -10.77 1.71
CA ALA A 55 -12.16 -9.53 1.00
C ALA A 55 -13.26 -9.21 -0.01
N LYS A 56 -13.28 -7.97 -0.46
CA LYS A 56 -14.15 -7.54 -1.54
C LYS A 56 -13.27 -7.07 -2.68
N THR A 57 -13.73 -7.18 -3.91
CA THR A 57 -12.94 -6.74 -5.06
C THR A 57 -13.51 -5.46 -5.65
N LEU A 58 -12.62 -4.64 -6.20
CA LEU A 58 -13.00 -3.43 -6.91
C LEU A 58 -12.39 -3.47 -8.32
N PRO A 59 -13.08 -2.94 -9.32
CA PRO A 59 -12.65 -3.12 -10.72
C PRO A 59 -11.41 -2.31 -11.12
N THR A 60 -11.16 -1.18 -10.50
CA THR A 60 -10.08 -0.29 -10.94
C THR A 60 -9.17 0.15 -9.81
N ILE A 61 -7.99 0.63 -10.18
CA ILE A 61 -7.05 1.16 -9.20
C ILE A 61 -7.60 2.45 -8.59
N GLU A 62 -8.30 3.24 -9.37
CA GLU A 62 -8.92 4.47 -8.88
C GLU A 62 -9.92 4.18 -7.76
N ASP A 63 -10.75 3.18 -7.96
CA ASP A 63 -11.73 2.79 -6.95
C ASP A 63 -11.05 2.29 -5.69
N THR A 64 -9.96 1.55 -5.85
CA THR A 64 -9.22 0.99 -4.72
C THR A 64 -8.61 2.09 -3.86
N TYR A 65 -7.99 3.09 -4.47
CA TYR A 65 -7.44 4.21 -3.73
C TYR A 65 -8.55 5.05 -3.08
N ALA A 66 -9.66 5.24 -3.79
CA ALA A 66 -10.76 6.06 -3.28
C ALA A 66 -11.42 5.45 -2.04
N ALA A 67 -11.49 4.13 -1.97
CA ALA A 67 -12.17 3.45 -0.88
C ALA A 67 -11.33 3.30 0.37
N ALA A 68 -10.01 3.32 0.26
CA ALA A 68 -9.13 2.87 1.33
C ALA A 68 -8.67 3.97 2.27
N ASP A 69 -8.51 3.62 3.53
CA ASP A 69 -7.83 4.45 4.52
C ASP A 69 -6.34 4.16 4.46
N MET A 70 -5.98 2.92 4.13
CA MET A 70 -4.59 2.49 4.01
C MET A 70 -4.42 1.71 2.72
N ILE A 71 -3.37 2.03 1.97
CA ILE A 71 -2.98 1.30 0.78
C ILE A 71 -1.79 0.42 1.12
N VAL A 72 -1.84 -0.86 0.75
CA VAL A 72 -0.75 -1.81 0.97
C VAL A 72 -0.25 -2.28 -0.39
N LYS A 73 1.01 -2.04 -0.69
CA LYS A 73 1.63 -2.37 -1.97
C LYS A 73 3.00 -2.99 -1.77
N VAL A 74 3.52 -3.62 -2.82
CA VAL A 74 4.89 -4.12 -2.81
C VAL A 74 5.85 -3.02 -3.23
N LYS A 75 5.60 -2.40 -4.39
CA LYS A 75 6.48 -1.36 -4.92
C LYS A 75 5.91 0.02 -4.65
N GLU A 76 6.79 0.99 -4.59
CA GLU A 76 6.40 2.37 -4.39
C GLU A 76 5.44 2.84 -5.49
N PRO A 77 4.59 3.80 -5.18
CA PRO A 77 3.71 4.36 -6.21
C PRO A 77 4.52 4.99 -7.34
N ILE A 78 4.01 4.93 -8.55
CA ILE A 78 4.64 5.57 -9.70
C ILE A 78 3.71 6.67 -10.22
N THR A 79 4.20 7.43 -11.18
CA THR A 79 3.52 8.66 -11.65
C THR A 79 2.01 8.55 -11.83
N PRO A 80 1.47 7.52 -12.49
CA PRO A 80 0.01 7.43 -12.65
C PRO A 80 -0.75 7.29 -11.34
N GLU A 81 -0.09 6.85 -10.27
CA GLU A 81 -0.75 6.65 -8.98
C GLU A 81 -0.73 7.88 -8.11
N TYR A 82 0.15 8.83 -8.37
CA TYR A 82 0.35 9.98 -7.46
C TYR A 82 -0.94 10.76 -7.22
N LYS A 83 -1.70 11.01 -8.26
CA LYS A 83 -2.94 11.78 -8.15
C LYS A 83 -4.07 11.04 -7.45
N LEU A 84 -3.93 9.73 -7.28
CA LEU A 84 -4.95 8.92 -6.63
C LEU A 84 -4.82 8.92 -5.11
N ILE A 85 -3.65 9.29 -4.61
CA ILE A 85 -3.37 9.26 -3.18
C ILE A 85 -4.02 10.46 -2.50
N LYS A 86 -4.74 10.20 -1.42
CA LYS A 86 -5.49 11.24 -0.71
C LYS A 86 -4.72 11.76 0.49
N LYS A 87 -5.01 12.99 0.86
CA LYS A 87 -4.43 13.57 2.07
C LYS A 87 -4.83 12.73 3.28
N GLY A 88 -3.83 12.39 4.10
CA GLY A 88 -4.07 11.59 5.30
C GLY A 88 -4.17 10.09 5.06
N GLN A 89 -4.16 9.65 3.80
CA GLN A 89 -4.20 8.23 3.50
C GLN A 89 -2.87 7.59 3.86
N VAL A 90 -2.89 6.42 4.48
CA VAL A 90 -1.67 5.70 4.83
C VAL A 90 -1.24 4.88 3.62
N VAL A 91 0.03 4.99 3.23
CA VAL A 91 0.59 4.19 2.13
C VAL A 91 1.72 3.34 2.70
N PHE A 92 1.52 2.01 2.71
CA PHE A 92 2.45 1.07 3.30
C PHE A 92 3.09 0.27 2.16
N THR A 93 4.36 0.49 1.89
CA THR A 93 5.06 -0.17 0.80
C THR A 93 6.57 -0.05 0.99
N TYR A 94 7.35 -0.62 0.07
CA TYR A 94 8.79 -0.37 0.04
C TYR A 94 9.00 0.95 -0.72
N PHE A 95 9.43 1.97 -0.02
CA PHE A 95 9.76 3.25 -0.63
C PHE A 95 11.25 3.34 -0.87
N HIS A 96 11.64 3.96 -1.96
CA HIS A 96 13.04 4.19 -2.26
C HIS A 96 13.27 5.71 -2.35
N PHE A 97 12.94 6.40 -1.27
CA PHE A 97 12.99 7.86 -1.25
C PHE A 97 14.36 8.44 -1.60
N ALA A 98 15.40 7.78 -1.15
CA ALA A 98 16.75 8.28 -1.40
C ALA A 98 17.12 8.23 -2.88
N ALA A 99 16.52 7.31 -3.63
CA ALA A 99 16.82 7.12 -5.04
C ALA A 99 15.83 7.84 -5.96
N ASP A 100 14.72 8.32 -5.44
CA ASP A 100 13.66 8.88 -6.28
C ASP A 100 13.12 10.18 -5.69
N LYS A 101 13.68 11.27 -6.18
CA LYS A 101 13.29 12.60 -5.74
C LYS A 101 11.85 12.95 -6.12
N LEU A 102 11.43 12.52 -7.31
CA LEU A 102 10.09 12.80 -7.78
C LEU A 102 9.05 12.11 -6.88
N LEU A 103 9.30 10.88 -6.50
CA LEU A 103 8.45 10.15 -5.60
C LEU A 103 8.35 10.87 -4.24
N THR A 104 9.49 11.29 -3.71
CA THR A 104 9.52 11.98 -2.43
C THR A 104 8.68 13.25 -2.47
N GLU A 105 8.84 14.05 -3.52
CA GLU A 105 8.09 15.28 -3.67
C GLU A 105 6.59 15.00 -3.81
N ALA A 106 6.24 13.99 -4.58
CA ALA A 106 4.84 13.65 -4.78
C ALA A 106 4.17 13.20 -3.47
N MET A 107 4.88 12.43 -2.65
CA MET A 107 4.33 11.97 -1.38
C MET A 107 4.14 13.14 -0.41
N ILE A 108 5.07 14.06 -0.39
CA ILE A 108 4.96 15.25 0.46
C ILE A 108 3.76 16.08 0.03
N GLU A 109 3.61 16.31 -1.26
CA GLU A 109 2.50 17.09 -1.77
C GLU A 109 1.15 16.45 -1.53
N SER A 110 1.08 15.13 -1.55
CA SER A 110 -0.19 14.43 -1.39
C SER A 110 -0.73 14.53 0.04
N GLY A 111 0.15 14.78 1.00
CA GLY A 111 -0.25 14.78 2.40
C GLY A 111 -0.50 13.39 2.96
N ALA A 112 -0.04 12.35 2.28
CA ALA A 112 -0.21 10.98 2.74
C ALA A 112 0.74 10.65 3.88
N VAL A 113 0.39 9.63 4.67
CA VAL A 113 1.24 9.11 5.73
C VAL A 113 1.95 7.88 5.15
N CYS A 114 3.26 7.98 4.97
CA CYS A 114 4.02 6.90 4.34
C CYS A 114 4.71 6.03 5.37
N ILE A 115 4.48 4.72 5.28
CA ILE A 115 5.13 3.74 6.14
C ILE A 115 5.90 2.79 5.23
N ALA A 116 7.19 2.69 5.46
CA ALA A 116 8.05 1.86 4.62
C ALA A 116 8.31 0.52 5.28
N TYR A 117 8.24 -0.56 4.51
CA TYR A 117 8.55 -1.89 5.01
C TYR A 117 9.95 -1.96 5.62
N GLU A 118 10.91 -1.38 4.96
CA GLU A 118 12.29 -1.44 5.42
C GLU A 118 12.44 -0.81 6.81
N THR A 119 11.58 0.15 7.13
CA THR A 119 11.60 0.77 8.42
C THR A 119 10.99 -0.14 9.48
N VAL A 120 9.87 -0.76 9.17
CA VAL A 120 9.20 -1.65 10.09
C VAL A 120 10.04 -2.88 10.38
N GLU A 121 10.77 -3.37 9.40
CA GLU A 121 11.62 -4.53 9.59
C GLU A 121 12.71 -4.33 10.61
N LYS A 122 13.21 -3.13 10.72
CA LYS A 122 14.29 -2.88 11.66
C LYS A 122 13.76 -2.75 13.05
N GLU A 123 12.48 -2.74 13.15
CA GLU A 123 11.84 -2.79 14.35
C GLU A 123 12.25 -1.81 15.33
N ASP A 124 12.46 -2.24 16.40
CA ASP A 124 12.67 -1.46 17.51
C ASP A 124 13.38 -0.20 17.31
N LEU A 125 14.52 -0.28 16.79
CA LEU A 125 15.35 0.84 16.71
C LEU A 125 14.95 1.78 15.69
N SER A 126 14.74 1.26 14.54
CA SER A 126 14.53 2.08 13.40
C SER A 126 13.25 2.79 13.37
N LEU A 127 12.23 2.21 13.91
CA LEU A 127 10.96 2.85 13.95
C LEU A 127 11.03 4.20 14.59
N ILE A 128 11.92 4.33 15.48
CA ILE A 128 12.05 5.53 16.15
C ILE A 128 12.55 6.63 15.31
N HIS A 129 13.42 6.34 14.42
CA HIS A 129 13.99 7.35 13.69
C HIS A 129 13.24 7.73 12.53
N ILE A 130 12.48 6.90 12.11
CA ILE A 130 11.91 7.12 10.97
C ILE A 130 11.03 8.12 10.89
N SER A 131 10.39 8.10 11.64
CA SER A 131 9.47 9.03 11.52
C SER A 131 9.92 10.35 11.72
N GLU A 132 10.66 10.54 11.81
CA GLU A 132 11.04 11.55 11.89
C GLU A 132 11.47 12.25 11.04
N PRO A 133 11.37 12.04 10.69
CA PRO A 133 11.75 12.71 9.97
C PRO A 133 11.72 13.08 9.35
N THR A 134 11.51 12.93 9.44
CA THR A 134 11.48 13.29 8.97
C THR A 134 11.36 13.68 8.66
N ARG A 135 10.91 13.78 9.02
CA ARG A 135 10.61 14.07 8.85
C ARG A 135 10.53 14.29 8.55
N PRO A 136 10.39 14.14 8.46
CA PRO A 136 10.03 14.21 8.25
C PRO A 136 9.89 13.94 7.92
N ARG A 137 9.52 13.71 7.92
CA ARG A 137 9.40 13.36 7.75
C ARG A 137 9.15 12.89 7.64
N LEU A 138 8.82 12.61 7.51
CA LEU A 138 8.53 12.27 7.38
C LEU A 138 8.33 12.20 7.51
N ILE A 139 8.01 12.18 7.52
CA ILE A 139 7.79 12.18 7.55
C ILE A 139 7.78 12.41 7.66
N SER A 140 7.54 12.39 7.80
CA SER A 140 7.48 12.74 7.77
C SER A 140 7.37 12.98 7.73
#